data_0d7c97b300ef9a8bae67aa1f5ca1fe15
#
_entry.id   0d7c97b300ef9a8bae67aa1f5ca1fe15
#
_cell.length_a   1.000
_cell.length_b   1.000
_cell.length_c   1.000
_cell.angle_alpha   90.00
_cell.angle_beta   90.00
_cell.angle_gamma   90.00
#
_symmetry.space_group_name_H-M   'P 1'
#
loop_
_entity.id
_entity.type
_entity.pdbx_description
1 polymer ?
#
loop_
_entity_poly.entity_id
_entity_poly.type
_entity_poly.pdbx_seq_one_letter_code
_entity_poly.pdbx_strand_id
1 'polypeptide(L)'
;MPQTKKEERKPTVDELLAKAKKPSMLSPPLHRFYEGKVQIMPKCAVSSPSDFAVWYTPGVAAVCKEIQANTDKSFELTNRWNYVAVVSDGTRVLGLGDIGPEAAMPVMEGKALLFKYLGGVDAFPVCIKTKNQEEIIRVCELIQPTFGGINLEDIEKPKCFYVLEKARERLQIPVWHDDQQGTATVILAGLMNSFKIVGKDPKKALITLIGAGSANLRTAYVLIRWGIKPGNIMMVDTKGIVYPGRKDIMKDEDPWKFELAQKTNAEARKGTIVEAFKDVDAVVAASKPGPDTIKKEWIKTMADDSIVFACANPIPEIWPWEAKEAGARIIATGRSDFPNQVNNSLGFPAIFRGVLDVRAKTVTDDMCIAAAQELAKFAEERGMHEEDILPRMEEWEVFPREAVACALKSIDEGVARIKPSKKELFDKATAIIHNARESVKVLMKQGLIKPMPPEDKLLK
;
A
#
# COMPACT_ATOMS: atom_id res chain seq x y z
N MET A 1 -32.42 28.62 22.71
CA MET A 1 -32.82 27.20 22.84
C MET A 1 -31.61 26.39 22.39
N PRO A 2 -31.08 25.47 23.21
CA PRO A 2 -29.96 24.64 22.79
C PRO A 2 -30.50 23.60 21.80
N GLN A 3 -29.84 23.54 20.64
CA GLN A 3 -30.08 22.47 19.66
C GLN A 3 -29.66 21.13 20.28
N THR A 4 -30.59 20.26 20.54
CA THR A 4 -30.37 18.87 20.90
C THR A 4 -29.62 18.20 19.77
N LYS A 5 -28.34 17.81 20.01
CA LYS A 5 -27.62 16.87 19.15
C LYS A 5 -28.49 15.62 19.05
N LYS A 6 -29.03 15.32 17.86
CA LYS A 6 -29.61 14.01 17.59
C LYS A 6 -28.48 13.00 17.81
N GLU A 7 -28.63 12.09 18.76
CA GLU A 7 -27.81 10.90 18.86
C GLU A 7 -27.95 10.14 17.54
N GLU A 8 -26.88 10.09 16.75
CA GLU A 8 -26.84 9.28 15.55
C GLU A 8 -26.93 7.81 15.98
N ARG A 9 -28.00 7.16 15.57
CA ARG A 9 -28.22 5.73 15.80
C ARG A 9 -27.03 4.95 15.21
N LYS A 10 -26.38 4.10 16.01
CA LYS A 10 -25.35 3.17 15.52
C LYS A 10 -25.96 2.26 14.43
N PRO A 11 -25.29 2.12 13.27
CA PRO A 11 -25.76 1.24 12.21
C PRO A 11 -25.80 -0.22 12.69
N THR A 12 -26.79 -0.98 12.23
CA THR A 12 -26.87 -2.42 12.51
C THR A 12 -25.82 -3.20 11.71
N VAL A 13 -25.50 -4.43 12.12
CA VAL A 13 -24.58 -5.32 11.38
C VAL A 13 -25.07 -5.54 9.95
N ASP A 14 -26.38 -5.71 9.75
CA ASP A 14 -26.98 -5.89 8.43
C ASP A 14 -26.83 -4.64 7.55
N GLU A 15 -27.01 -3.44 8.11
CA GLU A 15 -26.77 -2.18 7.40
C GLU A 15 -25.29 -2.04 6.97
N LEU A 16 -24.36 -2.44 7.83
CA LEU A 16 -22.92 -2.41 7.52
C LEU A 16 -22.51 -3.48 6.50
N LEU A 17 -23.10 -4.66 6.58
CA LEU A 17 -22.90 -5.70 5.56
C LEU A 17 -23.50 -5.29 4.22
N ALA A 18 -24.68 -4.66 4.21
CA ALA A 18 -25.28 -4.11 2.99
C ALA A 18 -24.39 -2.99 2.39
N LYS A 19 -23.87 -2.09 3.24
CA LYS A 19 -22.94 -1.04 2.83
C LYS A 19 -21.65 -1.62 2.24
N ALA A 20 -21.13 -2.70 2.81
CA ALA A 20 -19.94 -3.40 2.29
C ALA A 20 -20.21 -4.10 0.94
N LYS A 21 -21.44 -4.60 0.72
CA LYS A 21 -21.85 -5.27 -0.53
C LYS A 21 -22.13 -4.29 -1.67
N LYS A 22 -22.58 -3.07 -1.37
CA LYS A 22 -22.97 -2.07 -2.37
C LYS A 22 -21.87 -1.79 -3.42
N PRO A 23 -20.59 -1.52 -3.07
CA PRO A 23 -19.53 -1.34 -4.05
C PRO A 23 -19.35 -2.56 -4.97
N SER A 24 -19.48 -3.78 -4.43
CA SER A 24 -19.35 -5.01 -5.21
C SER A 24 -20.49 -5.20 -6.22
N MET A 25 -21.68 -4.70 -5.91
CA MET A 25 -22.84 -4.73 -6.83
C MET A 25 -22.72 -3.69 -7.94
N LEU A 26 -22.18 -2.49 -7.62
CA LEU A 26 -22.03 -1.39 -8.59
C LEU A 26 -20.82 -1.55 -9.49
N SER A 27 -19.77 -2.25 -9.02
CA SER A 27 -18.50 -2.36 -9.74
C SER A 27 -18.63 -3.03 -11.12
N PRO A 28 -19.27 -4.21 -11.30
CA PRO A 28 -19.36 -4.85 -12.61
C PRO A 28 -20.11 -4.01 -13.68
N PRO A 29 -21.28 -3.43 -13.42
CA PRO A 29 -21.94 -2.58 -14.40
C PRO A 29 -21.17 -1.29 -14.71
N LEU A 30 -20.47 -0.70 -13.74
CA LEU A 30 -19.61 0.46 -13.99
C LEU A 30 -18.40 0.12 -14.86
N HIS A 31 -17.76 -1.04 -14.64
CA HIS A 31 -16.67 -1.51 -15.49
C HIS A 31 -17.12 -1.73 -16.94
N ARG A 32 -18.32 -2.27 -17.15
CA ARG A 32 -18.91 -2.38 -18.51
C ARG A 32 -19.20 -1.02 -19.11
N PHE A 33 -19.71 -0.06 -18.33
CA PHE A 33 -20.06 1.28 -18.81
C PHE A 33 -18.84 2.09 -19.24
N TYR A 34 -17.74 2.02 -18.47
CA TYR A 34 -16.51 2.76 -18.76
C TYR A 34 -15.51 1.99 -19.62
N GLU A 35 -15.69 0.67 -19.79
CA GLU A 35 -14.79 -0.22 -20.54
C GLU A 35 -13.34 -0.21 -20.01
N GLY A 36 -13.18 -0.10 -18.71
CA GLY A 36 -11.91 0.05 -18.00
C GLY A 36 -11.84 1.32 -17.17
N LYS A 37 -10.69 1.60 -16.56
CA LYS A 37 -10.50 2.73 -15.61
C LYS A 37 -9.44 3.72 -16.02
N VAL A 38 -8.53 3.33 -16.90
CA VAL A 38 -7.37 4.14 -17.29
C VAL A 38 -7.20 4.17 -18.79
N GLN A 39 -6.75 5.30 -19.31
CA GLN A 39 -6.42 5.51 -20.72
C GLN A 39 -5.15 6.34 -20.83
N ILE A 40 -4.48 6.26 -21.99
CA ILE A 40 -3.32 7.08 -22.30
C ILE A 40 -3.78 8.37 -22.96
N MET A 41 -3.19 9.49 -22.54
CA MET A 41 -3.44 10.81 -23.13
C MET A 41 -2.12 11.45 -23.59
N PRO A 42 -2.11 12.21 -24.70
CA PRO A 42 -0.98 13.02 -25.11
C PRO A 42 -0.58 14.01 -24.02
N LYS A 43 0.73 14.24 -23.88
CA LYS A 43 1.32 15.18 -22.92
C LYS A 43 1.86 16.44 -23.61
N CYS A 44 2.18 16.33 -24.91
CA CYS A 44 2.67 17.44 -25.72
C CYS A 44 1.53 18.10 -26.47
N ALA A 45 1.69 19.39 -26.78
CA ALA A 45 0.75 20.13 -27.62
C ALA A 45 0.81 19.63 -29.07
N VAL A 46 -0.35 19.41 -29.65
CA VAL A 46 -0.53 19.12 -31.09
C VAL A 46 -1.58 20.10 -31.59
N SER A 47 -1.15 21.15 -32.25
CA SER A 47 -1.99 22.21 -32.81
C SER A 47 -2.34 21.97 -34.27
N SER A 48 -1.46 21.27 -34.99
CA SER A 48 -1.63 20.94 -36.38
C SER A 48 -0.90 19.64 -36.77
N PRO A 49 -1.22 19.01 -37.89
CA PRO A 49 -0.49 17.83 -38.38
C PRO A 49 1.02 18.08 -38.63
N SER A 50 1.44 19.34 -38.84
CA SER A 50 2.85 19.68 -39.02
C SER A 50 3.69 19.46 -37.75
N ASP A 51 3.05 19.49 -36.56
CA ASP A 51 3.74 19.26 -35.29
C ASP A 51 4.27 17.83 -35.18
N PHE A 52 3.71 16.87 -35.91
CA PHE A 52 4.22 15.51 -35.97
C PHE A 52 5.61 15.41 -36.61
N ALA A 53 6.04 16.40 -37.41
CA ALA A 53 7.41 16.45 -37.90
C ALA A 53 8.42 16.63 -36.75
N VAL A 54 8.04 17.30 -35.69
CA VAL A 54 8.84 17.47 -34.47
C VAL A 54 8.70 16.27 -33.55
N TRP A 55 7.46 15.85 -33.27
CA TRP A 55 7.17 14.82 -32.26
C TRP A 55 7.45 13.39 -32.76
N TYR A 56 7.49 13.17 -34.07
CA TYR A 56 7.74 11.87 -34.69
C TYR A 56 8.83 11.97 -35.76
N THR A 57 8.51 11.92 -37.04
CA THR A 57 9.50 11.87 -38.12
C THR A 57 9.53 13.20 -38.89
N PRO A 58 10.71 13.82 -39.06
CA PRO A 58 12.10 13.34 -38.78
C PRO A 58 12.67 13.77 -37.42
N GLY A 59 12.04 14.68 -36.67
CA GLY A 59 12.60 15.35 -35.51
C GLY A 59 13.05 14.41 -34.39
N VAL A 60 12.28 13.35 -34.11
CA VAL A 60 12.57 12.38 -33.03
C VAL A 60 13.93 11.70 -33.16
N ALA A 61 14.50 11.62 -34.36
CA ALA A 61 15.81 10.99 -34.59
C ALA A 61 16.95 11.69 -33.81
N ALA A 62 16.85 13.00 -33.60
CA ALA A 62 17.82 13.74 -32.79
C ALA A 62 17.75 13.32 -31.31
N VAL A 63 16.55 13.17 -30.78
CA VAL A 63 16.33 12.69 -29.39
C VAL A 63 16.86 11.26 -29.20
N CYS A 64 16.61 10.38 -30.18
CA CYS A 64 17.12 9.01 -30.15
C CYS A 64 18.67 8.97 -30.07
N LYS A 65 19.36 9.82 -30.82
CA LYS A 65 20.83 9.92 -30.78
C LYS A 65 21.32 10.40 -29.42
N GLU A 66 20.65 11.35 -28.79
CA GLU A 66 21.02 11.81 -27.45
C GLU A 66 20.89 10.70 -26.40
N ILE A 67 19.81 9.92 -26.44
CA ILE A 67 19.60 8.79 -25.53
C ILE A 67 20.60 7.68 -25.83
N GLN A 68 20.92 7.42 -27.11
CA GLN A 68 21.93 6.43 -27.50
C GLN A 68 23.30 6.78 -26.93
N ALA A 69 23.67 8.06 -26.94
CA ALA A 69 24.93 8.54 -26.37
C ALA A 69 24.96 8.47 -24.82
N ASN A 70 23.82 8.63 -24.16
CA ASN A 70 23.69 8.52 -22.73
C ASN A 70 22.28 8.02 -22.37
N THR A 71 22.17 6.75 -21.98
CA THR A 71 20.90 6.09 -21.70
C THR A 71 20.11 6.71 -20.53
N ASP A 72 20.78 7.38 -19.57
CA ASP A 72 20.10 8.09 -18.47
C ASP A 72 19.28 9.30 -18.95
N LYS A 73 19.58 9.85 -20.14
CA LYS A 73 18.73 10.87 -20.77
C LYS A 73 17.33 10.39 -21.11
N SER A 74 17.10 9.08 -21.16
CA SER A 74 15.74 8.55 -21.30
C SER A 74 14.81 8.98 -20.18
N PHE A 75 15.31 9.21 -18.96
CA PHE A 75 14.55 9.79 -17.87
C PHE A 75 14.24 11.29 -18.01
N GLU A 76 14.88 11.97 -18.97
CA GLU A 76 14.64 13.41 -19.24
C GLU A 76 13.79 13.60 -20.48
N LEU A 77 14.11 12.83 -21.53
CA LEU A 77 13.60 13.03 -22.88
C LEU A 77 12.39 12.16 -23.21
N THR A 78 11.99 11.25 -22.30
CA THR A 78 10.78 10.42 -22.44
C THR A 78 9.97 10.44 -21.15
N ASN A 79 8.74 9.88 -21.18
CA ASN A 79 7.94 9.76 -19.96
C ASN A 79 8.38 8.60 -19.04
N ARG A 80 9.52 7.94 -19.35
CA ARG A 80 10.11 6.89 -18.52
C ARG A 80 10.24 7.32 -17.05
N TRP A 81 10.58 8.58 -16.80
CA TRP A 81 10.71 9.13 -15.44
C TRP A 81 9.45 9.03 -14.59
N ASN A 82 8.28 8.91 -15.21
CA ASN A 82 6.96 8.88 -14.54
C ASN A 82 6.20 7.56 -14.74
N TYR A 83 6.72 6.62 -15.54
CA TYR A 83 6.06 5.36 -15.83
C TYR A 83 6.38 4.30 -14.77
N VAL A 84 5.34 3.60 -14.30
CA VAL A 84 5.45 2.44 -13.41
C VAL A 84 4.71 1.25 -14.03
N ALA A 85 5.35 0.07 -14.06
CA ALA A 85 4.69 -1.18 -14.39
C ALA A 85 4.05 -1.77 -13.12
N VAL A 86 2.76 -2.08 -13.15
CA VAL A 86 2.07 -2.84 -12.11
C VAL A 86 2.04 -4.30 -12.56
N VAL A 87 3.00 -5.09 -12.08
CA VAL A 87 3.22 -6.47 -12.51
C VAL A 87 2.52 -7.44 -11.58
N SER A 88 1.67 -8.32 -12.14
CA SER A 88 0.94 -9.35 -11.39
C SER A 88 0.86 -10.65 -12.17
N ASP A 89 0.92 -11.77 -11.46
CA ASP A 89 0.59 -13.09 -12.01
C ASP A 89 -0.81 -13.58 -11.59
N GLY A 90 -1.52 -12.79 -10.78
CA GLY A 90 -2.87 -13.07 -10.31
C GLY A 90 -3.00 -14.24 -9.35
N THR A 91 -1.92 -14.64 -8.65
CA THR A 91 -1.92 -15.81 -7.75
C THR A 91 -2.44 -15.52 -6.35
N ARG A 92 -2.58 -14.23 -5.95
CA ARG A 92 -3.08 -13.86 -4.62
C ARG A 92 -3.92 -12.58 -4.64
N VAL A 93 -5.01 -12.58 -5.39
CA VAL A 93 -5.85 -11.40 -5.61
C VAL A 93 -6.87 -11.23 -4.49
N LEU A 94 -6.71 -10.20 -3.67
CA LEU A 94 -7.62 -9.87 -2.55
C LEU A 94 -7.90 -11.09 -1.65
N GLY A 95 -9.17 -11.35 -1.34
CA GLY A 95 -9.65 -12.55 -0.66
C GLY A 95 -10.02 -13.72 -1.60
N LEU A 96 -9.84 -13.55 -2.94
CA LEU A 96 -10.24 -14.54 -3.94
C LEU A 96 -9.15 -15.61 -4.19
N GLY A 97 -7.89 -15.32 -3.84
CA GLY A 97 -6.77 -16.23 -4.05
C GLY A 97 -6.26 -16.23 -5.50
N ASP A 98 -5.92 -17.40 -6.03
CA ASP A 98 -5.39 -17.61 -7.37
C ASP A 98 -6.52 -17.60 -8.41
N ILE A 99 -6.72 -16.45 -9.06
CA ILE A 99 -7.75 -16.27 -10.11
C ILE A 99 -7.17 -16.04 -11.50
N GLY A 100 -5.86 -16.02 -11.61
CA GLY A 100 -5.13 -15.83 -12.88
C GLY A 100 -5.00 -14.37 -13.31
N PRO A 101 -4.11 -14.12 -14.29
CA PRO A 101 -3.72 -12.76 -14.68
C PRO A 101 -4.85 -11.96 -15.34
N GLU A 102 -5.68 -12.58 -16.17
CA GLU A 102 -6.78 -11.88 -16.84
C GLU A 102 -7.83 -11.39 -15.85
N ALA A 103 -8.16 -12.20 -14.83
CA ALA A 103 -9.12 -11.83 -13.79
C ALA A 103 -8.53 -10.84 -12.77
N ALA A 104 -7.19 -10.75 -12.65
CA ALA A 104 -6.49 -9.75 -11.83
C ALA A 104 -6.46 -8.36 -12.48
N MET A 105 -6.62 -8.25 -13.80
CA MET A 105 -6.51 -6.98 -14.53
C MET A 105 -7.35 -5.83 -13.95
N PRO A 106 -8.62 -6.01 -13.53
CA PRO A 106 -9.39 -4.93 -12.93
C PRO A 106 -8.78 -4.37 -11.65
N VAL A 107 -8.09 -5.18 -10.84
CA VAL A 107 -7.38 -4.72 -9.64
C VAL A 107 -6.16 -3.89 -10.03
N MET A 108 -5.40 -4.35 -11.03
CA MET A 108 -4.21 -3.65 -11.54
C MET A 108 -4.56 -2.29 -12.17
N GLU A 109 -5.68 -2.18 -12.87
CA GLU A 109 -6.22 -0.89 -13.33
C GLU A 109 -6.65 0.01 -12.16
N GLY A 110 -7.24 -0.56 -11.12
CA GLY A 110 -7.57 0.18 -9.89
C GLY A 110 -6.31 0.74 -9.22
N LYS A 111 -5.24 -0.07 -9.17
CA LYS A 111 -3.92 0.37 -8.69
C LYS A 111 -3.36 1.51 -9.54
N ALA A 112 -3.42 1.40 -10.88
CA ALA A 112 -2.98 2.43 -11.80
C ALA A 112 -3.78 3.74 -11.63
N LEU A 113 -5.09 3.66 -11.40
CA LEU A 113 -5.93 4.81 -11.11
C LEU A 113 -5.49 5.54 -9.83
N LEU A 114 -5.23 4.79 -8.75
CA LEU A 114 -4.73 5.37 -7.50
C LEU A 114 -3.34 5.99 -7.66
N PHE A 115 -2.43 5.34 -8.39
CA PHE A 115 -1.13 5.92 -8.75
C PHE A 115 -1.27 7.27 -9.42
N LYS A 116 -2.19 7.38 -10.40
CA LYS A 116 -2.42 8.63 -11.12
C LYS A 116 -3.04 9.69 -10.24
N TYR A 117 -4.12 9.36 -9.54
CA TYR A 117 -4.94 10.34 -8.82
C TYR A 117 -4.27 10.85 -7.53
N LEU A 118 -3.50 10.01 -6.83
CA LEU A 118 -2.85 10.34 -5.55
C LEU A 118 -1.38 10.70 -5.69
N GLY A 119 -0.67 10.12 -6.65
CA GLY A 119 0.78 10.32 -6.84
C GLY A 119 1.18 11.05 -8.13
N GLY A 120 0.23 11.30 -9.04
CA GLY A 120 0.52 11.83 -10.37
C GLY A 120 1.38 10.92 -11.23
N VAL A 121 1.46 9.64 -10.89
CA VAL A 121 2.27 8.60 -11.56
C VAL A 121 1.46 7.94 -12.66
N ASP A 122 2.07 7.74 -13.82
CA ASP A 122 1.47 7.04 -14.96
C ASP A 122 1.80 5.55 -14.84
N ALA A 123 0.86 4.76 -14.34
CA ALA A 123 1.05 3.33 -14.11
C ALA A 123 0.32 2.47 -15.15
N PHE A 124 0.95 1.37 -15.54
CA PHE A 124 0.46 0.43 -16.55
C PHE A 124 0.28 -0.96 -15.95
N PRO A 125 -0.93 -1.54 -16.00
CA PRO A 125 -1.13 -2.95 -15.69
C PRO A 125 -0.33 -3.86 -16.63
N VAL A 126 0.44 -4.78 -16.05
CA VAL A 126 1.21 -5.80 -16.76
C VAL A 126 0.90 -7.16 -16.12
N CYS A 127 -0.23 -7.73 -16.50
CA CYS A 127 -0.63 -9.07 -16.05
C CYS A 127 0.06 -10.13 -16.90
N ILE A 128 0.77 -11.06 -16.25
CA ILE A 128 1.63 -12.02 -16.94
C ILE A 128 1.17 -13.47 -16.68
N LYS A 129 1.16 -14.28 -17.76
CA LYS A 129 0.67 -15.65 -17.72
C LYS A 129 1.80 -16.63 -17.34
N THR A 130 2.31 -16.49 -16.12
CA THR A 130 3.28 -17.41 -15.54
C THR A 130 3.19 -17.39 -14.02
N LYS A 131 3.49 -18.52 -13.38
CA LYS A 131 3.67 -18.63 -11.92
C LYS A 131 5.14 -18.86 -11.54
N ASN A 132 6.02 -18.95 -12.55
CA ASN A 132 7.44 -19.15 -12.33
C ASN A 132 8.10 -17.85 -11.88
N GLN A 133 8.72 -17.89 -10.71
CA GLN A 133 9.36 -16.71 -10.12
C GLN A 133 10.50 -16.11 -10.96
N GLU A 134 11.30 -16.96 -11.64
CA GLU A 134 12.38 -16.49 -12.52
C GLU A 134 11.84 -15.83 -13.79
N GLU A 135 10.74 -16.34 -14.35
CA GLU A 135 10.09 -15.72 -15.50
C GLU A 135 9.49 -14.35 -15.13
N ILE A 136 8.89 -14.21 -13.93
CA ILE A 136 8.40 -12.91 -13.43
C ILE A 136 9.55 -11.92 -13.36
N ILE A 137 10.68 -12.30 -12.74
CA ILE A 137 11.88 -11.46 -12.65
C ILE A 137 12.39 -11.13 -14.06
N ARG A 138 12.44 -12.12 -14.96
CA ARG A 138 12.91 -11.91 -16.33
C ARG A 138 12.03 -10.93 -17.11
N VAL A 139 10.72 -10.98 -16.94
CA VAL A 139 9.81 -9.97 -17.54
C VAL A 139 10.16 -8.58 -17.00
N CYS A 140 10.33 -8.43 -15.68
CA CYS A 140 10.72 -7.14 -15.09
C CYS A 140 12.05 -6.61 -15.66
N GLU A 141 13.05 -7.48 -15.85
CA GLU A 141 14.33 -7.12 -16.51
C GLU A 141 14.13 -6.62 -17.94
N LEU A 142 13.30 -7.31 -18.72
CA LEU A 142 13.11 -7.01 -20.14
C LEU A 142 12.33 -5.70 -20.36
N ILE A 143 11.37 -5.38 -19.49
CA ILE A 143 10.54 -4.17 -19.62
C ILE A 143 11.15 -2.94 -18.93
N GLN A 144 12.16 -3.10 -18.07
CA GLN A 144 12.76 -1.99 -17.31
C GLN A 144 13.19 -0.78 -18.16
N PRO A 145 13.64 -0.91 -19.44
CA PRO A 145 14.00 0.26 -20.24
C PRO A 145 12.84 1.24 -20.48
N THR A 146 11.60 0.77 -20.39
CA THR A 146 10.39 1.60 -20.57
C THR A 146 9.98 2.32 -19.29
N PHE A 147 10.29 1.76 -18.12
CA PHE A 147 9.74 2.20 -16.84
C PHE A 147 10.77 2.89 -15.94
N GLY A 148 10.28 3.80 -15.10
CA GLY A 148 11.02 4.39 -14.00
C GLY A 148 10.97 3.59 -12.71
N GLY A 149 10.01 2.66 -12.60
CA GLY A 149 9.85 1.77 -11.46
C GLY A 149 8.88 0.62 -11.72
N ILE A 150 8.90 -0.38 -10.86
CA ILE A 150 8.04 -1.57 -10.93
C ILE A 150 7.34 -1.77 -9.59
N ASN A 151 6.01 -1.87 -9.63
CA ASN A 151 5.17 -2.32 -8.54
C ASN A 151 4.75 -3.77 -8.79
N LEU A 152 5.19 -4.68 -7.93
CA LEU A 152 4.70 -6.05 -7.88
C LEU A 152 3.41 -6.07 -7.06
N GLU A 153 2.40 -6.79 -7.54
CA GLU A 153 1.05 -6.81 -6.94
C GLU A 153 0.44 -8.21 -6.99
N ASP A 154 -0.26 -8.61 -5.94
CA ASP A 154 -1.08 -9.83 -5.90
C ASP A 154 -0.32 -11.13 -6.26
N ILE A 155 0.96 -11.21 -5.88
CA ILE A 155 1.81 -12.40 -6.04
C ILE A 155 1.82 -13.17 -4.71
N GLU A 156 1.52 -14.47 -4.77
CA GLU A 156 1.45 -15.31 -3.57
C GLU A 156 2.80 -15.47 -2.85
N LYS A 157 2.75 -15.67 -1.54
CA LYS A 157 3.92 -16.04 -0.75
C LYS A 157 4.20 -17.55 -0.85
N PRO A 158 5.44 -18.04 -0.64
CA PRO A 158 6.64 -17.24 -0.32
C PRO A 158 7.29 -16.60 -1.56
N LYS A 159 6.85 -16.97 -2.76
CA LYS A 159 7.37 -16.51 -4.06
C LYS A 159 7.54 -15.00 -4.16
N CYS A 160 6.57 -14.23 -3.64
CA CYS A 160 6.59 -12.77 -3.72
C CYS A 160 7.82 -12.12 -3.03
N PHE A 161 8.35 -12.75 -1.95
CA PHE A 161 9.58 -12.27 -1.31
C PHE A 161 10.79 -12.51 -2.19
N TYR A 162 10.91 -13.71 -2.73
CA TYR A 162 12.00 -14.08 -3.64
C TYR A 162 12.04 -13.15 -4.86
N VAL A 163 10.87 -12.96 -5.50
CA VAL A 163 10.76 -12.08 -6.68
C VAL A 163 11.18 -10.66 -6.35
N LEU A 164 10.71 -10.10 -5.23
CA LEU A 164 11.07 -8.75 -4.80
C LEU A 164 12.59 -8.60 -4.57
N GLU A 165 13.20 -9.51 -3.81
CA GLU A 165 14.61 -9.44 -3.48
C GLU A 165 15.49 -9.61 -4.71
N LYS A 166 15.20 -10.63 -5.53
CA LYS A 166 15.99 -10.89 -6.75
C LYS A 166 15.79 -9.82 -7.83
N ALA A 167 14.59 -9.28 -7.98
CA ALA A 167 14.38 -8.16 -8.89
C ALA A 167 15.15 -6.91 -8.43
N ARG A 168 15.21 -6.61 -7.12
CA ARG A 168 16.00 -5.50 -6.57
C ARG A 168 17.51 -5.67 -6.81
N GLU A 169 18.02 -6.90 -6.75
CA GLU A 169 19.43 -7.20 -7.05
C GLU A 169 19.76 -7.00 -8.54
N ARG A 170 18.87 -7.33 -9.44
CA ARG A 170 19.10 -7.39 -10.89
C ARG A 170 18.71 -6.12 -11.64
N LEU A 171 17.70 -5.39 -11.18
CA LEU A 171 17.21 -4.19 -11.84
C LEU A 171 17.92 -2.92 -11.36
N GLN A 172 17.94 -1.92 -12.25
CA GLN A 172 18.52 -0.59 -11.97
C GLN A 172 17.46 0.49 -11.74
N ILE A 173 16.21 0.09 -11.53
CA ILE A 173 15.07 0.95 -11.19
C ILE A 173 14.41 0.40 -9.92
N PRO A 174 13.68 1.24 -9.17
CA PRO A 174 13.01 0.79 -7.94
C PRO A 174 12.00 -0.33 -8.20
N VAL A 175 12.08 -1.38 -7.39
CA VAL A 175 11.13 -2.48 -7.34
C VAL A 175 10.48 -2.52 -5.96
N TRP A 176 9.17 -2.59 -5.94
CA TRP A 176 8.30 -2.53 -4.78
C TRP A 176 7.29 -3.67 -4.83
N HIS A 177 6.85 -4.15 -3.68
CA HIS A 177 5.71 -5.07 -3.58
C HIS A 177 4.70 -4.51 -2.58
N ASP A 178 3.56 -4.08 -3.07
CA ASP A 178 2.62 -3.30 -2.26
C ASP A 178 1.96 -4.09 -1.13
N ASP A 179 1.58 -5.35 -1.37
CA ASP A 179 1.01 -6.22 -0.32
C ASP A 179 1.97 -6.49 0.84
N GLN A 180 3.27 -6.33 0.61
CA GLN A 180 4.28 -6.42 1.66
C GLN A 180 4.56 -5.05 2.26
N GLN A 181 5.16 -4.16 1.47
CA GLN A 181 5.76 -2.91 1.93
C GLN A 181 4.73 -1.80 2.12
N GLY A 182 3.74 -1.67 1.23
CA GLY A 182 2.69 -0.66 1.36
C GLY A 182 1.86 -0.88 2.61
N THR A 183 1.42 -2.11 2.82
CA THR A 183 0.67 -2.49 4.03
C THR A 183 1.52 -2.29 5.30
N ALA A 184 2.78 -2.73 5.30
CA ALA A 184 3.67 -2.55 6.46
C ALA A 184 3.94 -1.07 6.78
N THR A 185 4.07 -0.20 5.75
CA THR A 185 4.30 1.24 5.92
C THR A 185 3.13 1.91 6.65
N VAL A 186 1.90 1.66 6.20
CA VAL A 186 0.73 2.31 6.82
C VAL A 186 0.40 1.72 8.19
N ILE A 187 0.63 0.42 8.41
CA ILE A 187 0.54 -0.19 9.73
C ILE A 187 1.54 0.48 10.69
N LEU A 188 2.79 0.64 10.28
CA LEU A 188 3.80 1.32 11.09
C LEU A 188 3.39 2.74 11.44
N ALA A 189 2.92 3.54 10.46
CA ALA A 189 2.44 4.91 10.70
C ALA A 189 1.30 4.95 11.74
N GLY A 190 0.31 4.07 11.58
CA GLY A 190 -0.78 3.95 12.53
C GLY A 190 -0.33 3.53 13.93
N LEU A 191 0.59 2.56 14.05
CA LEU A 191 1.15 2.14 15.33
C LEU A 191 1.95 3.26 16.00
N MET A 192 2.75 4.05 15.24
CA MET A 192 3.47 5.20 15.80
C MET A 192 2.54 6.14 16.54
N ASN A 193 1.43 6.52 15.92
CA ASN A 193 0.47 7.43 16.51
C ASN A 193 -0.36 6.77 17.61
N SER A 194 -0.73 5.51 17.44
CA SER A 194 -1.43 4.75 18.47
C SER A 194 -0.63 4.68 19.77
N PHE A 195 0.67 4.33 19.71
CA PHE A 195 1.53 4.30 20.88
C PHE A 195 1.69 5.68 21.55
N LYS A 196 1.76 6.77 20.76
CA LYS A 196 1.78 8.13 21.31
C LYS A 196 0.49 8.46 22.08
N ILE A 197 -0.67 8.13 21.52
CA ILE A 197 -1.97 8.41 22.15
C ILE A 197 -2.15 7.63 23.44
N VAL A 198 -1.77 6.35 23.46
CA VAL A 198 -1.88 5.52 24.67
C VAL A 198 -0.73 5.72 25.66
N GLY A 199 0.29 6.53 25.33
CA GLY A 199 1.41 6.86 26.21
C GLY A 199 2.37 5.70 26.47
N LYS A 200 2.43 4.71 25.58
CA LYS A 200 3.32 3.53 25.72
C LYS A 200 4.59 3.69 24.90
N ASP A 201 5.71 3.25 25.46
CA ASP A 201 6.99 3.18 24.75
C ASP A 201 6.98 2.00 23.74
N PRO A 202 6.98 2.25 22.44
CA PRO A 202 6.92 1.19 21.43
C PRO A 202 8.09 0.20 21.54
N LYS A 203 9.27 0.63 22.03
CA LYS A 203 10.45 -0.24 22.20
C LYS A 203 10.27 -1.31 23.28
N LYS A 204 9.32 -1.11 24.19
CA LYS A 204 8.99 -2.05 25.27
C LYS A 204 7.72 -2.83 24.98
N ALA A 205 6.90 -2.36 24.05
CA ALA A 205 5.60 -2.93 23.74
C ALA A 205 5.70 -4.37 23.22
N LEU A 206 4.77 -5.20 23.65
CA LEU A 206 4.54 -6.54 23.11
C LEU A 206 3.52 -6.45 21.99
N ILE A 207 3.88 -6.96 20.82
CA ILE A 207 3.06 -6.85 19.59
C ILE A 207 2.78 -8.25 19.05
N THR A 208 1.51 -8.55 18.81
CA THR A 208 1.11 -9.78 18.15
C THR A 208 0.63 -9.51 16.71
N LEU A 209 1.17 -10.26 15.75
CA LEU A 209 0.81 -10.23 14.33
C LEU A 209 -0.01 -11.47 13.99
N ILE A 210 -1.31 -11.30 13.78
CA ILE A 210 -2.24 -12.38 13.44
C ILE A 210 -2.29 -12.59 11.93
N GLY A 211 -1.89 -13.78 11.50
CA GLY A 211 -1.69 -14.14 10.10
C GLY A 211 -0.23 -13.96 9.67
N ALA A 212 0.46 -15.06 9.38
CA ALA A 212 1.83 -15.04 8.87
C ALA A 212 1.85 -14.98 7.33
N GLY A 213 1.10 -14.02 6.76
CA GLY A 213 1.06 -13.70 5.33
C GLY A 213 2.15 -12.69 4.93
N SER A 214 2.16 -12.29 3.65
CA SER A 214 3.12 -11.32 3.09
C SER A 214 3.13 -10.00 3.88
N ALA A 215 1.97 -9.45 4.19
CA ALA A 215 1.82 -8.21 4.94
C ALA A 215 2.46 -8.27 6.33
N ASN A 216 2.07 -9.24 7.15
CA ASN A 216 2.57 -9.32 8.54
C ASN A 216 4.03 -9.79 8.64
N LEU A 217 4.52 -10.63 7.72
CA LEU A 217 5.96 -10.93 7.68
C LEU A 217 6.77 -9.66 7.38
N ARG A 218 6.34 -8.86 6.40
CA ARG A 218 7.01 -7.57 6.10
C ARG A 218 6.83 -6.57 7.24
N THR A 219 5.66 -6.51 7.86
CA THR A 219 5.42 -5.68 9.06
C THR A 219 6.41 -6.02 10.18
N ALA A 220 6.67 -7.32 10.44
CA ALA A 220 7.67 -7.72 11.43
C ALA A 220 9.07 -7.17 11.09
N TYR A 221 9.52 -7.30 9.84
CA TYR A 221 10.81 -6.75 9.40
C TYR A 221 10.89 -5.23 9.57
N VAL A 222 9.84 -4.52 9.16
CA VAL A 222 9.79 -3.05 9.25
C VAL A 222 9.74 -2.58 10.71
N LEU A 223 8.98 -3.24 11.58
CA LEU A 223 8.94 -2.96 13.02
C LEU A 223 10.30 -3.18 13.67
N ILE A 224 10.99 -4.29 13.36
CA ILE A 224 12.34 -4.56 13.85
C ILE A 224 13.32 -3.48 13.38
N ARG A 225 13.25 -3.09 12.10
CA ARG A 225 14.08 -2.05 11.53
C ARG A 225 13.81 -0.68 12.16
N TRP A 226 12.57 -0.38 12.50
CA TRP A 226 12.18 0.85 13.21
C TRP A 226 12.69 0.88 14.67
N GLY A 227 13.02 -0.27 15.26
CA GLY A 227 13.63 -0.37 16.59
C GLY A 227 12.81 -1.12 17.64
N ILE A 228 11.74 -1.83 17.23
CA ILE A 228 11.08 -2.81 18.10
C ILE A 228 12.02 -3.99 18.32
N LYS A 229 12.15 -4.43 19.57
CA LYS A 229 12.94 -5.63 19.87
C LYS A 229 12.32 -6.85 19.21
N PRO A 230 13.05 -7.65 18.42
CA PRO A 230 12.48 -8.82 17.76
C PRO A 230 11.74 -9.75 18.71
N GLY A 231 12.29 -9.97 19.90
CA GLY A 231 11.69 -10.83 20.92
C GLY A 231 10.33 -10.37 21.45
N ASN A 232 9.99 -9.09 21.29
CA ASN A 232 8.70 -8.53 21.67
C ASN A 232 7.62 -8.70 20.59
N ILE A 233 7.98 -9.22 19.44
CA ILE A 233 7.03 -9.51 18.35
C ILE A 233 6.66 -10.99 18.41
N MET A 234 5.36 -11.27 18.37
CA MET A 234 4.82 -12.62 18.29
C MET A 234 3.99 -12.74 17.01
N MET A 235 4.17 -13.81 16.26
CA MET A 235 3.38 -14.08 15.06
C MET A 235 2.49 -15.29 15.28
N VAL A 236 1.32 -15.28 14.65
CA VAL A 236 0.36 -16.39 14.69
C VAL A 236 -0.01 -16.80 13.26
N ASP A 237 0.06 -18.08 12.96
CA ASP A 237 -0.45 -18.64 11.73
C ASP A 237 -1.62 -19.61 11.98
N THR A 238 -2.07 -20.35 10.97
CA THR A 238 -3.18 -21.30 11.06
C THR A 238 -2.93 -22.48 12.05
N LYS A 239 -1.67 -22.70 12.43
CA LYS A 239 -1.27 -23.76 13.39
C LYS A 239 -0.98 -23.22 14.80
N GLY A 240 -1.16 -21.91 15.01
CA GLY A 240 -0.93 -21.23 16.28
C GLY A 240 0.30 -20.33 16.31
N ILE A 241 0.81 -20.08 17.52
CA ILE A 241 1.94 -19.17 17.73
C ILE A 241 3.21 -19.69 17.05
N VAL A 242 3.91 -18.78 16.37
CA VAL A 242 5.22 -19.03 15.78
C VAL A 242 6.29 -18.87 16.87
N TYR A 243 7.15 -19.87 17.03
CA TYR A 243 8.20 -19.88 18.04
C TYR A 243 9.47 -20.57 17.51
N PRO A 244 10.65 -20.29 18.11
CA PRO A 244 11.90 -20.94 17.72
C PRO A 244 11.83 -22.47 17.86
N GLY A 245 12.21 -23.20 16.79
CA GLY A 245 12.19 -24.65 16.78
C GLY A 245 10.84 -25.32 16.47
N ARG A 246 9.83 -24.56 16.01
CA ARG A 246 8.58 -25.14 15.50
C ARG A 246 8.87 -25.94 14.23
N LYS A 247 8.66 -27.27 14.28
CA LYS A 247 9.15 -28.26 13.29
C LYS A 247 8.50 -28.14 11.90
N ASP A 248 7.31 -27.55 11.80
CA ASP A 248 6.58 -27.37 10.56
C ASP A 248 6.93 -26.06 9.82
N ILE A 249 7.87 -25.28 10.35
CA ILE A 249 8.41 -24.09 9.69
C ILE A 249 9.80 -24.44 9.17
N MET A 250 9.88 -24.75 7.87
CA MET A 250 11.11 -25.20 7.24
C MET A 250 11.74 -24.08 6.42
N LYS A 251 13.07 -23.95 6.50
CA LYS A 251 13.82 -22.91 5.80
C LYS A 251 13.68 -23.01 4.28
N ASP A 252 13.63 -24.22 3.76
CA ASP A 252 13.57 -24.45 2.31
C ASP A 252 12.18 -24.16 1.71
N GLU A 253 11.13 -24.14 2.56
CA GLU A 253 9.77 -23.83 2.12
C GLU A 253 9.44 -22.34 2.24
N ASP A 254 9.82 -21.72 3.35
CA ASP A 254 9.57 -20.30 3.62
C ASP A 254 10.72 -19.71 4.45
N PRO A 255 11.84 -19.33 3.83
CA PRO A 255 13.02 -18.83 4.53
C PRO A 255 12.75 -17.57 5.35
N TRP A 256 11.87 -16.69 4.91
CA TRP A 256 11.52 -15.43 5.62
C TRP A 256 10.75 -15.71 6.91
N LYS A 257 9.74 -16.57 6.84
CA LYS A 257 9.01 -17.01 8.04
C LYS A 257 9.90 -17.79 8.99
N PHE A 258 10.78 -18.63 8.46
CA PHE A 258 11.75 -19.39 9.26
C PHE A 258 12.70 -18.43 9.99
N GLU A 259 13.27 -17.44 9.32
CA GLU A 259 14.15 -16.45 9.92
C GLU A 259 13.46 -15.69 11.06
N LEU A 260 12.24 -15.20 10.82
CA LEU A 260 11.46 -14.51 11.85
C LEU A 260 11.11 -15.44 13.02
N ALA A 261 10.79 -16.70 12.77
CA ALA A 261 10.53 -17.68 13.82
C ALA A 261 11.74 -17.88 14.76
N GLN A 262 12.98 -17.70 14.27
CA GLN A 262 14.18 -17.80 15.10
C GLN A 262 14.49 -16.51 15.89
N LYS A 263 14.01 -15.34 15.43
CA LYS A 263 14.33 -14.03 16.00
C LYS A 263 13.26 -13.47 16.93
N THR A 264 12.00 -13.85 16.70
CA THR A 264 10.83 -13.30 17.40
C THR A 264 10.40 -14.17 18.56
N ASN A 265 9.44 -13.70 19.39
CA ASN A 265 8.86 -14.44 20.49
C ASN A 265 9.94 -14.98 21.48
N ALA A 266 10.70 -14.06 22.10
CA ALA A 266 11.83 -14.43 22.96
C ALA A 266 11.45 -15.34 24.13
N GLU A 267 10.20 -15.25 24.62
CA GLU A 267 9.69 -16.12 25.69
C GLU A 267 9.32 -17.52 25.19
N ALA A 268 9.45 -17.76 23.87
CA ALA A 268 9.04 -19.00 23.21
C ALA A 268 7.61 -19.44 23.61
N ARG A 269 6.69 -18.46 23.74
CA ARG A 269 5.27 -18.73 24.02
C ARG A 269 4.74 -19.67 22.96
N LYS A 270 3.95 -20.64 23.42
CA LYS A 270 3.30 -21.67 22.58
C LYS A 270 1.81 -21.60 22.79
N GLY A 271 1.05 -22.13 21.86
CA GLY A 271 -0.41 -22.19 21.94
C GLY A 271 -1.09 -21.75 20.66
N THR A 272 -2.35 -21.45 20.79
CA THR A 272 -3.24 -21.02 19.72
C THR A 272 -3.25 -19.49 19.61
N ILE A 273 -4.14 -18.96 18.79
CA ILE A 273 -4.41 -17.53 18.72
C ILE A 273 -4.86 -16.95 20.07
N VAL A 274 -5.49 -17.74 20.94
CA VAL A 274 -6.00 -17.27 22.24
C VAL A 274 -4.86 -16.82 23.17
N GLU A 275 -3.82 -17.64 23.29
CA GLU A 275 -2.67 -17.35 24.12
C GLU A 275 -1.85 -16.17 23.59
N ALA A 276 -1.99 -15.88 22.30
CA ALA A 276 -1.28 -14.78 21.66
C ALA A 276 -1.82 -13.38 21.98
N PHE A 277 -3.03 -13.28 22.56
CA PHE A 277 -3.61 -12.02 23.01
C PHE A 277 -3.21 -11.64 24.43
N LYS A 278 -2.75 -12.61 25.24
CA LYS A 278 -2.53 -12.39 26.65
C LYS A 278 -1.39 -11.41 26.93
N ASP A 279 -1.70 -10.36 27.69
CA ASP A 279 -0.77 -9.33 28.17
C ASP A 279 -0.01 -8.58 27.04
N VAL A 280 -0.57 -8.51 25.82
CA VAL A 280 0.06 -7.78 24.71
C VAL A 280 -0.52 -6.37 24.55
N ASP A 281 0.32 -5.41 24.15
CA ASP A 281 -0.04 -4.01 23.98
C ASP A 281 -0.75 -3.73 22.66
N ALA A 282 -0.35 -4.44 21.61
CA ALA A 282 -0.93 -4.26 20.27
C ALA A 282 -1.12 -5.60 19.54
N VAL A 283 -2.23 -5.68 18.81
CA VAL A 283 -2.53 -6.76 17.87
C VAL A 283 -2.71 -6.15 16.49
N VAL A 284 -2.02 -6.72 15.50
CA VAL A 284 -2.21 -6.40 14.08
C VAL A 284 -2.65 -7.65 13.35
N ALA A 285 -3.90 -7.68 12.93
CA ALA A 285 -4.45 -8.77 12.16
C ALA A 285 -4.48 -8.42 10.65
N ALA A 286 -3.91 -9.28 9.86
CA ALA A 286 -3.98 -9.30 8.40
C ALA A 286 -4.16 -10.76 7.97
N SER A 287 -5.34 -11.29 8.25
CA SER A 287 -5.64 -12.72 8.22
C SER A 287 -6.89 -13.03 7.39
N LYS A 288 -7.66 -14.02 7.78
CA LYS A 288 -8.89 -14.38 7.09
C LYS A 288 -9.98 -13.34 7.38
N PRO A 289 -10.65 -12.79 6.34
CA PRO A 289 -11.80 -11.91 6.55
C PRO A 289 -12.94 -12.59 7.31
N GLY A 290 -13.57 -11.85 8.25
CA GLY A 290 -14.73 -12.30 8.99
C GLY A 290 -14.71 -11.85 10.45
N PRO A 291 -15.86 -11.37 11.00
CA PRO A 291 -15.90 -10.70 12.30
C PRO A 291 -15.69 -11.65 13.49
N ASP A 292 -15.73 -12.97 13.26
CA ASP A 292 -15.49 -13.99 14.29
C ASP A 292 -14.05 -14.51 14.33
N THR A 293 -13.16 -13.96 13.49
CA THR A 293 -11.75 -14.36 13.43
C THR A 293 -11.02 -13.94 14.70
N ILE A 294 -11.39 -12.80 15.29
CA ILE A 294 -10.98 -12.33 16.61
C ILE A 294 -12.22 -12.22 17.51
N LYS A 295 -12.13 -12.72 18.75
CA LYS A 295 -13.22 -12.71 19.72
C LYS A 295 -13.00 -11.66 20.81
N LYS A 296 -14.10 -11.07 21.31
CA LYS A 296 -14.09 -10.09 22.41
C LYS A 296 -13.33 -10.59 23.65
N GLU A 297 -13.52 -11.86 23.99
CA GLU A 297 -12.91 -12.48 25.18
C GLU A 297 -11.37 -12.46 25.10
N TRP A 298 -10.79 -12.53 23.91
CA TRP A 298 -9.34 -12.48 23.74
C TRP A 298 -8.80 -11.06 23.92
N ILE A 299 -9.52 -10.06 23.43
CA ILE A 299 -9.14 -8.64 23.62
C ILE A 299 -9.14 -8.29 25.10
N LYS A 300 -10.08 -8.80 25.90
CA LYS A 300 -10.10 -8.58 27.36
C LYS A 300 -8.87 -9.10 28.11
N THR A 301 -8.08 -9.96 27.49
CA THR A 301 -6.83 -10.48 28.07
C THR A 301 -5.60 -9.67 27.68
N MET A 302 -5.74 -8.68 26.80
CA MET A 302 -4.66 -7.77 26.42
C MET A 302 -4.29 -6.83 27.57
N ALA A 303 -3.16 -6.18 27.45
CA ALA A 303 -2.74 -5.13 28.40
C ALA A 303 -3.72 -3.93 28.34
N ASP A 304 -3.76 -3.16 29.41
CA ASP A 304 -4.53 -1.92 29.50
C ASP A 304 -4.15 -0.98 28.32
N ASP A 305 -5.09 -0.15 27.90
CA ASP A 305 -4.91 0.77 26.75
C ASP A 305 -4.43 0.06 25.47
N SER A 306 -5.00 -1.09 25.18
CA SER A 306 -4.59 -1.94 24.07
C SER A 306 -4.95 -1.35 22.69
N ILE A 307 -4.18 -1.75 21.68
CA ILE A 307 -4.27 -1.32 20.29
C ILE A 307 -4.67 -2.52 19.43
N VAL A 308 -5.73 -2.41 18.63
CA VAL A 308 -6.23 -3.50 17.78
C VAL A 308 -6.38 -3.00 16.34
N PHE A 309 -5.59 -3.55 15.43
CA PHE A 309 -5.71 -3.32 13.99
C PHE A 309 -6.29 -4.58 13.35
N ALA A 310 -7.51 -4.49 12.82
CA ALA A 310 -8.21 -5.57 12.11
C ALA A 310 -8.27 -5.21 10.61
N CYS A 311 -7.21 -5.57 9.88
CA CYS A 311 -6.94 -5.04 8.54
C CYS A 311 -7.55 -5.86 7.40
N ALA A 312 -8.21 -6.99 7.66
CA ALA A 312 -8.79 -7.82 6.60
C ALA A 312 -9.91 -7.08 5.83
N ASN A 313 -9.94 -7.33 4.51
CA ASN A 313 -10.93 -6.79 3.60
C ASN A 313 -11.66 -7.96 2.87
N PRO A 314 -12.97 -7.84 2.58
CA PRO A 314 -13.85 -6.68 2.80
C PRO A 314 -14.46 -6.60 4.21
N ILE A 315 -14.27 -7.59 5.06
CA ILE A 315 -14.83 -7.68 6.42
C ILE A 315 -13.67 -7.81 7.39
N PRO A 316 -13.58 -6.91 8.42
CA PRO A 316 -12.50 -6.98 9.41
C PRO A 316 -12.64 -8.24 10.27
N GLU A 317 -11.55 -8.66 10.91
CA GLU A 317 -11.48 -9.83 11.78
C GLU A 317 -12.33 -9.72 13.04
N ILE A 318 -12.67 -8.48 13.43
CA ILE A 318 -13.63 -8.12 14.48
C ILE A 318 -14.24 -6.77 14.15
N TRP A 319 -15.49 -6.52 14.50
CA TRP A 319 -16.09 -5.21 14.32
C TRP A 319 -15.50 -4.17 15.29
N PRO A 320 -15.28 -2.91 14.86
CA PRO A 320 -14.66 -1.87 15.69
C PRO A 320 -15.37 -1.64 17.02
N TRP A 321 -16.71 -1.64 17.03
CA TRP A 321 -17.47 -1.45 18.27
C TRP A 321 -17.33 -2.65 19.22
N GLU A 322 -17.22 -3.87 18.71
CA GLU A 322 -17.01 -5.07 19.53
C GLU A 322 -15.63 -5.06 20.19
N ALA A 323 -14.60 -4.63 19.45
CA ALA A 323 -13.27 -4.47 20.00
C ALA A 323 -13.23 -3.35 21.07
N LYS A 324 -13.96 -2.24 20.85
CA LYS A 324 -14.09 -1.15 21.83
C LYS A 324 -14.84 -1.59 23.09
N GLU A 325 -15.95 -2.32 22.94
CA GLU A 325 -16.67 -2.92 24.07
C GLU A 325 -15.84 -3.92 24.87
N ALA A 326 -14.91 -4.60 24.21
CA ALA A 326 -13.97 -5.53 24.84
C ALA A 326 -12.81 -4.84 25.56
N GLY A 327 -12.64 -3.51 25.44
CA GLY A 327 -11.63 -2.72 26.16
C GLY A 327 -10.46 -2.24 25.28
N ALA A 328 -10.47 -2.48 23.96
CA ALA A 328 -9.46 -1.89 23.09
C ALA A 328 -9.62 -0.36 23.06
N ARG A 329 -8.52 0.37 23.27
CA ARG A 329 -8.53 1.83 23.27
C ARG A 329 -8.41 2.40 21.86
N ILE A 330 -7.50 1.87 21.06
CA ILE A 330 -7.34 2.26 19.65
C ILE A 330 -7.77 1.09 18.77
N ILE A 331 -8.63 1.37 17.80
CA ILE A 331 -9.09 0.39 16.82
C ILE A 331 -8.90 0.96 15.42
N ALA A 332 -8.30 0.16 14.53
CA ALA A 332 -8.14 0.50 13.13
C ALA A 332 -8.57 -0.66 12.22
N THR A 333 -9.02 -0.33 11.01
CA THR A 333 -9.43 -1.32 10.01
C THR A 333 -8.92 -0.98 8.62
N GLY A 334 -9.01 -1.94 7.69
CA GLY A 334 -8.71 -1.68 6.27
C GLY A 334 -9.82 -0.91 5.52
N ARG A 335 -10.99 -0.67 6.13
CA ARG A 335 -12.18 -0.09 5.50
C ARG A 335 -12.25 1.41 5.69
N SER A 336 -12.67 2.13 4.62
CA SER A 336 -12.82 3.59 4.62
C SER A 336 -14.09 4.10 5.34
N ASP A 337 -15.02 3.22 5.66
CA ASP A 337 -16.28 3.59 6.33
C ASP A 337 -16.21 3.48 7.85
N PHE A 338 -15.04 3.14 8.40
CA PHE A 338 -14.75 3.16 9.83
C PHE A 338 -13.63 4.16 10.15
N PRO A 339 -13.56 4.63 11.40
CA PRO A 339 -12.42 5.40 11.88
C PRO A 339 -11.09 4.65 11.69
N ASN A 340 -9.99 5.40 11.57
CA ASN A 340 -8.64 4.85 11.50
C ASN A 340 -8.44 3.85 10.35
N GLN A 341 -8.73 4.29 9.11
CA GLN A 341 -8.48 3.46 7.95
C GLN A 341 -6.98 3.21 7.77
N VAL A 342 -6.56 1.94 7.83
CA VAL A 342 -5.21 1.48 7.49
C VAL A 342 -5.25 0.89 6.08
N ASN A 343 -4.87 1.69 5.09
CA ASN A 343 -4.93 1.30 3.68
C ASN A 343 -3.63 1.70 2.97
N ASN A 344 -3.05 0.77 2.21
CA ASN A 344 -1.79 0.96 1.47
C ASN A 344 -1.85 2.09 0.43
N SER A 345 -3.04 2.51 0.00
CA SER A 345 -3.23 3.68 -0.87
C SER A 345 -2.71 4.99 -0.28
N LEU A 346 -2.51 5.07 1.03
CA LEU A 346 -1.84 6.21 1.66
C LEU A 346 -0.32 6.21 1.42
N GLY A 347 0.31 5.07 1.14
CA GLY A 347 1.77 4.95 1.04
C GLY A 347 2.28 4.91 -0.41
N PHE A 348 1.91 3.86 -1.18
CA PHE A 348 2.58 3.55 -2.44
C PHE A 348 2.58 4.70 -3.48
N PRO A 349 1.53 5.53 -3.65
CA PRO A 349 1.55 6.58 -4.67
C PRO A 349 2.62 7.64 -4.40
N ALA A 350 2.73 8.05 -3.15
CA ALA A 350 3.70 9.05 -2.72
C ALA A 350 5.13 8.50 -2.67
N ILE A 351 5.31 7.27 -2.20
CA ILE A 351 6.62 6.59 -2.20
C ILE A 351 7.17 6.53 -3.63
N PHE A 352 6.34 6.08 -4.60
CA PHE A 352 6.76 6.08 -6.00
C PHE A 352 7.02 7.48 -6.54
N ARG A 353 6.18 8.48 -6.20
CA ARG A 353 6.46 9.87 -6.58
C ARG A 353 7.85 10.30 -6.08
N GLY A 354 8.19 10.00 -4.84
CA GLY A 354 9.48 10.35 -4.25
C GLY A 354 10.66 9.66 -4.95
N VAL A 355 10.62 8.33 -5.13
CA VAL A 355 11.72 7.59 -5.77
C VAL A 355 11.87 7.91 -7.25
N LEU A 356 10.79 8.20 -7.97
CA LEU A 356 10.82 8.63 -9.36
C LEU A 356 11.42 10.05 -9.49
N ASP A 357 11.11 10.96 -8.59
CA ASP A 357 11.60 12.34 -8.64
C ASP A 357 13.10 12.46 -8.44
N VAL A 358 13.71 11.51 -7.73
CA VAL A 358 15.18 11.43 -7.57
C VAL A 358 15.81 10.35 -8.45
N ARG A 359 15.02 9.69 -9.31
CA ARG A 359 15.47 8.59 -10.18
C ARG A 359 16.21 7.51 -9.38
N ALA A 360 15.64 7.09 -8.27
CA ALA A 360 16.25 6.11 -7.38
C ALA A 360 16.50 4.77 -8.09
N LYS A 361 17.52 4.04 -7.63
CA LYS A 361 17.84 2.70 -8.16
C LYS A 361 17.07 1.59 -7.46
N THR A 362 16.59 1.84 -6.25
CA THR A 362 15.87 0.87 -5.42
C THR A 362 14.95 1.56 -4.43
N VAL A 363 14.09 0.79 -3.75
CA VAL A 363 13.30 1.22 -2.57
C VAL A 363 13.74 0.38 -1.38
N THR A 364 14.17 1.04 -0.30
CA THR A 364 14.61 0.37 0.94
C THR A 364 13.52 0.39 2.00
N ASP A 365 13.68 -0.43 3.05
CA ASP A 365 12.76 -0.41 4.18
C ASP A 365 12.90 0.89 5.01
N ASP A 366 14.07 1.56 5.00
CA ASP A 366 14.24 2.86 5.64
C ASP A 366 13.48 3.98 4.92
N MET A 367 13.31 3.88 3.60
CA MET A 367 12.42 4.78 2.84
C MET A 367 10.95 4.56 3.23
N CYS A 368 10.53 3.30 3.45
CA CYS A 368 9.21 2.96 3.97
C CYS A 368 8.98 3.57 5.36
N ILE A 369 10.00 3.50 6.23
CA ILE A 369 9.95 4.09 7.57
C ILE A 369 9.86 5.61 7.50
N ALA A 370 10.62 6.27 6.60
CA ALA A 370 10.56 7.72 6.41
C ALA A 370 9.17 8.18 5.92
N ALA A 371 8.56 7.43 5.01
CA ALA A 371 7.19 7.64 4.55
C ALA A 371 6.18 7.48 5.71
N ALA A 372 6.29 6.39 6.48
CA ALA A 372 5.43 6.14 7.64
C ALA A 372 5.54 7.25 8.71
N GLN A 373 6.76 7.74 8.96
CA GLN A 373 7.00 8.86 9.89
C GLN A 373 6.32 10.15 9.43
N GLU A 374 6.34 10.44 8.13
CA GLU A 374 5.68 11.64 7.60
C GLU A 374 4.16 11.52 7.62
N LEU A 375 3.60 10.33 7.32
CA LEU A 375 2.16 10.04 7.49
C LEU A 375 1.73 10.26 8.96
N ALA A 376 2.47 9.70 9.90
CA ALA A 376 2.20 9.85 11.32
C ALA A 376 2.30 11.32 11.77
N LYS A 377 3.33 12.02 11.33
CA LYS A 377 3.56 13.43 11.65
C LYS A 377 2.46 14.32 11.09
N PHE A 378 1.99 14.08 9.86
CA PHE A 378 0.89 14.86 9.27
C PHE A 378 -0.39 14.74 10.12
N ALA A 379 -0.77 13.55 10.56
CA ALA A 379 -1.92 13.35 11.44
C ALA A 379 -1.72 14.02 12.81
N GLU A 380 -0.50 13.97 13.38
CA GLU A 380 -0.15 14.64 14.63
C GLU A 380 -0.31 16.18 14.54
N GLU A 381 0.24 16.79 13.48
CA GLU A 381 0.14 18.23 13.22
C GLU A 381 -1.31 18.71 13.01
N ARG A 382 -2.16 17.86 12.46
CA ARG A 382 -3.58 18.12 12.27
C ARG A 382 -4.39 18.02 13.57
N GLY A 383 -3.85 17.38 14.60
CA GLY A 383 -4.54 17.15 15.87
C GLY A 383 -5.18 15.77 15.94
N MET A 384 -4.37 14.70 15.94
CA MET A 384 -4.82 13.30 16.04
C MET A 384 -5.52 12.99 17.36
N HIS A 385 -6.41 11.99 17.34
CA HIS A 385 -7.08 11.44 18.51
C HIS A 385 -7.39 9.92 18.28
N GLU A 386 -8.01 9.25 19.25
CA GLU A 386 -8.22 7.79 19.24
C GLU A 386 -8.94 7.26 17.97
N GLU A 387 -9.78 8.08 17.34
CA GLU A 387 -10.54 7.72 16.12
C GLU A 387 -9.98 8.40 14.85
N ASP A 388 -8.80 9.05 14.93
CA ASP A 388 -8.18 9.77 13.83
C ASP A 388 -6.64 9.76 13.93
N ILE A 389 -6.05 8.57 13.73
CA ILE A 389 -4.60 8.31 13.90
C ILE A 389 -3.79 8.45 12.60
N LEU A 390 -4.45 8.50 11.45
CA LEU A 390 -3.82 8.55 10.12
C LEU A 390 -4.50 9.60 9.24
N PRO A 391 -3.80 10.14 8.23
CA PRO A 391 -4.45 10.96 7.20
C PRO A 391 -5.52 10.16 6.45
N ARG A 392 -6.47 10.86 5.83
CA ARG A 392 -7.44 10.29 4.90
C ARG A 392 -6.98 10.49 3.47
N MET A 393 -7.43 9.66 2.53
CA MET A 393 -7.07 9.79 1.10
C MET A 393 -7.50 11.12 0.47
N GLU A 394 -8.52 11.78 1.04
CA GLU A 394 -9.01 13.09 0.61
C GLU A 394 -8.03 14.23 0.97
N GLU A 395 -7.21 14.04 1.98
CA GLU A 395 -6.19 15.00 2.46
C GLU A 395 -4.94 14.92 1.57
N TRP A 396 -5.10 15.34 0.34
CA TRP A 396 -4.10 15.15 -0.71
C TRP A 396 -2.76 15.81 -0.41
N GLU A 397 -2.70 16.78 0.48
CA GLU A 397 -1.51 17.53 0.92
C GLU A 397 -0.47 16.60 1.60
N VAL A 398 -0.88 15.45 2.09
CA VAL A 398 0.03 14.47 2.69
C VAL A 398 0.95 13.82 1.65
N PHE A 399 0.46 13.57 0.43
CA PHE A 399 1.22 12.85 -0.59
C PHE A 399 2.49 13.57 -1.07
N PRO A 400 2.50 14.89 -1.35
CA PRO A 400 3.75 15.60 -1.63
C PRO A 400 4.75 15.55 -0.47
N ARG A 401 4.29 15.63 0.78
CA ARG A 401 5.15 15.58 1.96
C ARG A 401 5.81 14.21 2.12
N GLU A 402 5.03 13.15 2.00
CA GLU A 402 5.50 11.77 2.06
C GLU A 402 6.48 11.46 0.91
N ALA A 403 6.18 11.93 -0.31
CA ALA A 403 7.07 11.80 -1.46
C ALA A 403 8.44 12.45 -1.20
N VAL A 404 8.46 13.64 -0.61
CA VAL A 404 9.68 14.33 -0.24
C VAL A 404 10.46 13.57 0.84
N ALA A 405 9.80 13.04 1.86
CA ALA A 405 10.45 12.25 2.90
C ALA A 405 11.16 11.01 2.31
N CYS A 406 10.48 10.30 1.42
CA CYS A 406 11.02 9.15 0.71
C CYS A 406 12.19 9.55 -0.22
N ALA A 407 12.06 10.65 -0.98
CA ALA A 407 13.10 11.16 -1.87
C ALA A 407 14.36 11.56 -1.11
N LEU A 408 14.23 12.30 -0.01
CA LEU A 408 15.36 12.71 0.82
C LEU A 408 16.07 11.51 1.44
N LYS A 409 15.31 10.50 1.87
CA LYS A 409 15.90 9.25 2.38
C LYS A 409 16.66 8.51 1.28
N SER A 410 16.15 8.49 0.05
CA SER A 410 16.86 7.93 -1.11
C SER A 410 18.19 8.63 -1.38
N ILE A 411 18.21 9.97 -1.22
CA ILE A 411 19.43 10.78 -1.36
C ILE A 411 20.43 10.47 -0.25
N ASP A 412 19.97 10.40 0.98
CA ASP A 412 20.76 10.08 2.18
C ASP A 412 21.45 8.71 2.06
N GLU A 413 20.73 7.70 1.58
CA GLU A 413 21.24 6.35 1.36
C GLU A 413 22.13 6.21 0.08
N GLY A 414 22.27 7.28 -0.71
CA GLY A 414 23.11 7.26 -1.90
C GLY A 414 22.55 6.45 -3.08
N VAL A 415 21.26 6.11 -3.06
CA VAL A 415 20.60 5.34 -4.13
C VAL A 415 19.90 6.22 -5.17
N ALA A 416 19.81 7.52 -4.93
CA ALA A 416 19.28 8.51 -5.86
C ALA A 416 20.31 8.86 -6.96
N ARG A 417 19.86 9.00 -8.23
CA ARG A 417 20.70 9.46 -9.35
C ARG A 417 20.84 10.99 -9.39
N ILE A 418 19.84 11.71 -8.94
CA ILE A 418 19.85 13.17 -8.85
C ILE A 418 19.48 13.60 -7.42
N LYS A 419 19.94 14.79 -7.02
CA LYS A 419 19.81 15.29 -5.64
C LYS A 419 19.19 16.69 -5.61
N PRO A 420 17.92 16.85 -6.01
CA PRO A 420 17.24 18.13 -5.90
C PRO A 420 17.09 18.57 -4.42
N SER A 421 16.95 19.86 -4.18
CA SER A 421 16.65 20.38 -2.85
C SER A 421 15.27 19.95 -2.36
N LYS A 422 15.06 19.97 -1.04
CA LYS A 422 13.76 19.69 -0.42
C LYS A 422 12.64 20.54 -1.03
N LYS A 423 12.92 21.84 -1.29
CA LYS A 423 11.95 22.76 -1.88
C LYS A 423 11.58 22.37 -3.30
N GLU A 424 12.56 22.09 -4.15
CA GLU A 424 12.33 21.65 -5.54
C GLU A 424 11.52 20.37 -5.60
N LEU A 425 11.83 19.39 -4.73
CA LEU A 425 11.08 18.14 -4.63
C LEU A 425 9.62 18.41 -4.23
N PHE A 426 9.39 19.24 -3.22
CA PHE A 426 8.05 19.56 -2.73
C PHE A 426 7.21 20.30 -3.78
N ASP A 427 7.77 21.34 -4.39
CA ASP A 427 7.09 22.14 -5.41
C ASP A 427 6.73 21.25 -6.63
N LYS A 428 7.67 20.41 -7.07
CA LYS A 428 7.47 19.48 -8.18
C LYS A 428 6.39 18.42 -7.88
N ALA A 429 6.48 17.74 -6.75
CA ALA A 429 5.51 16.72 -6.36
C ALA A 429 4.11 17.32 -6.22
N THR A 430 4.00 18.49 -5.56
CA THR A 430 2.75 19.25 -5.41
C THR A 430 2.14 19.58 -6.78
N ALA A 431 2.93 20.16 -7.69
CA ALA A 431 2.44 20.53 -9.01
C ALA A 431 1.96 19.31 -9.81
N ILE A 432 2.71 18.21 -9.79
CA ILE A 432 2.35 16.99 -10.53
C ILE A 432 1.06 16.37 -10.00
N ILE A 433 0.94 16.22 -8.67
CA ILE A 433 -0.24 15.62 -8.03
C ILE A 433 -1.47 16.52 -8.25
N HIS A 434 -1.33 17.84 -8.04
CA HIS A 434 -2.39 18.79 -8.28
C HIS A 434 -2.87 18.73 -9.75
N ASN A 435 -1.96 18.78 -10.72
CA ASN A 435 -2.30 18.74 -12.13
C ASN A 435 -3.00 17.43 -12.54
N ALA A 436 -2.60 16.29 -11.98
CA ALA A 436 -3.27 15.02 -12.24
C ALA A 436 -4.73 15.05 -11.77
N ARG A 437 -5.01 15.59 -10.58
CA ARG A 437 -6.36 15.72 -10.02
C ARG A 437 -7.21 16.72 -10.82
N GLU A 438 -6.65 17.90 -11.13
CA GLU A 438 -7.34 18.91 -11.91
C GLU A 438 -7.65 18.44 -13.34
N SER A 439 -6.75 17.68 -13.98
CA SER A 439 -7.01 17.09 -15.29
C SER A 439 -8.27 16.22 -15.27
N VAL A 440 -8.44 15.36 -14.27
CA VAL A 440 -9.65 14.53 -14.14
C VAL A 440 -10.89 15.40 -13.98
N LYS A 441 -10.86 16.43 -13.15
CA LYS A 441 -11.98 17.36 -12.94
C LYS A 441 -12.35 18.08 -14.25
N VAL A 442 -11.35 18.59 -14.99
CA VAL A 442 -11.57 19.26 -16.27
C VAL A 442 -12.19 18.33 -17.31
N LEU A 443 -11.68 17.10 -17.42
CA LEU A 443 -12.21 16.10 -18.35
C LEU A 443 -13.66 15.71 -18.02
N MET A 444 -13.99 15.56 -16.74
CA MET A 444 -15.38 15.34 -16.29
C MET A 444 -16.25 16.55 -16.61
N LYS A 445 -15.80 17.77 -16.32
CA LYS A 445 -16.54 19.02 -16.58
C LYS A 445 -16.82 19.23 -18.07
N GLN A 446 -15.89 18.83 -18.95
CA GLN A 446 -16.03 18.92 -20.41
C GLN A 446 -16.77 17.73 -21.03
N GLY A 447 -17.21 16.75 -20.22
CA GLY A 447 -17.91 15.56 -20.72
C GLY A 447 -17.01 14.56 -21.45
N LEU A 448 -15.69 14.74 -21.43
CA LEU A 448 -14.72 13.80 -22.02
C LEU A 448 -14.59 12.52 -21.16
N ILE A 449 -14.85 12.62 -19.86
CA ILE A 449 -15.16 11.46 -19.02
C ILE A 449 -16.67 11.49 -18.80
N LYS A 450 -17.35 10.42 -19.19
CA LYS A 450 -18.81 10.28 -19.04
C LYS A 450 -19.21 10.39 -17.57
N PRO A 451 -20.31 11.07 -17.21
CA PRO A 451 -20.82 11.08 -15.85
C PRO A 451 -21.25 9.66 -15.44
N MET A 452 -21.05 9.35 -14.14
CA MET A 452 -21.49 8.08 -13.57
C MET A 452 -23.02 7.93 -13.73
N PRO A 453 -23.52 6.81 -14.26
CA PRO A 453 -24.95 6.58 -14.37
C PRO A 453 -25.61 6.52 -12.98
N PRO A 454 -26.87 6.93 -12.84
CA PRO A 454 -27.64 6.76 -11.59
C PRO A 454 -27.70 5.28 -11.16
N GLU A 455 -27.66 5.03 -9.87
CA GLU A 455 -27.60 3.66 -9.29
C GLU A 455 -28.78 2.78 -9.72
N ASP A 456 -29.97 3.35 -9.84
CA ASP A 456 -31.19 2.64 -10.26
C ASP A 456 -31.11 2.12 -11.71
N LYS A 457 -30.23 2.70 -12.54
CA LYS A 457 -29.95 2.22 -13.90
C LYS A 457 -28.85 1.14 -13.93
N LEU A 458 -27.97 1.10 -12.92
CA LEU A 458 -26.87 0.16 -12.82
C LEU A 458 -27.28 -1.18 -12.20
N LEU A 459 -28.28 -1.17 -11.33
CA LEU A 459 -28.71 -2.35 -10.56
C LEU A 459 -29.96 -3.05 -11.16
N LYS A 460 -30.39 -2.65 -12.35
CA LYS A 460 -31.40 -3.36 -13.14
C LYS A 460 -30.77 -4.47 -13.95
#